data_bce1a8ceeb879cba32e1c2abf989803b
#
_entry.id   bce1a8ceeb879cba32e1c2abf989803b
#
_cell.length_a   1.000
_cell.length_b   1.000
_cell.length_c   1.000
_cell.angle_alpha   90.00
_cell.angle_beta   90.00
_cell.angle_gamma   90.00
#
_symmetry.space_group_name_H-M   'P 1'
#
loop_
_entity.id
_entity.type
_entity.pdbx_description
1 polymer ?
#
loop_
_entity_poly.entity_id
_entity_poly.type
_entity_poly.pdbx_seq_one_letter_code
_entity_poly.pdbx_strand_id
1 'polypeptide(L)'
;AATGVGGILRDVFTMGARPIALLNSIHFGSPKHSKTKSLLNGVVSGIGGYGNCIGIPTVAGETKFNETYNENILVNAMAIGHANKNKIFYSKAKGVNKSVVYVGSKTGRDGIHGASMASAEFDENSEDKKPTVQVGDPFTEKLLLEACLELMKDDSIIAIQDMGAAGLTSSSVEMASKGSLGIELELDKVPCREENMTPYEMMLSE
;
A
#
# COMPACT_ATOMS: atom_id res chain seq x y z
N ALA A 1 9.08 -5.84 2.45
CA ALA A 1 8.48 -5.64 3.79
C ALA A 1 8.06 -4.18 4.01
N ALA A 2 8.91 -3.20 3.67
CA ALA A 2 8.58 -1.78 3.82
C ALA A 2 7.28 -1.40 3.12
N THR A 3 7.16 -1.72 1.83
CA THR A 3 5.97 -1.46 1.01
C THR A 3 4.71 -2.12 1.58
N GLY A 4 4.82 -3.34 2.12
CA GLY A 4 3.70 -4.02 2.76
C GLY A 4 3.21 -3.33 4.03
N VAL A 5 4.11 -2.71 4.81
CA VAL A 5 3.73 -1.87 5.96
C VAL A 5 2.96 -0.64 5.48
N GLY A 6 3.44 0.05 4.43
CA GLY A 6 2.72 1.19 3.84
C GLY A 6 1.34 0.79 3.36
N GLY A 7 1.21 -0.31 2.62
CA GLY A 7 -0.08 -0.78 2.12
C GLY A 7 -1.11 -1.00 3.21
N ILE A 8 -0.75 -1.71 4.29
CA ILE A 8 -1.72 -1.96 5.38
C ILE A 8 -2.05 -0.69 6.17
N LEU A 9 -1.12 0.26 6.27
CA LEU A 9 -1.41 1.55 6.90
C LEU A 9 -2.38 2.39 6.09
N ARG A 10 -2.28 2.36 4.75
CA ARG A 10 -3.25 3.03 3.87
C ARG A 10 -4.66 2.49 4.07
N ASP A 11 -4.82 1.17 4.09
CA ASP A 11 -6.11 0.53 4.36
C ASP A 11 -6.73 1.01 5.69
N VAL A 12 -5.90 1.18 6.71
CA VAL A 12 -6.35 1.62 8.04
C VAL A 12 -6.79 3.08 8.03
N PHE A 13 -5.97 4.00 7.50
CA PHE A 13 -6.35 5.42 7.59
C PHE A 13 -7.42 5.84 6.58
N THR A 14 -7.57 5.16 5.45
CA THR A 14 -8.67 5.42 4.52
C THR A 14 -10.04 5.05 5.09
N MET A 15 -10.09 4.20 6.11
CA MET A 15 -11.31 3.97 6.88
C MET A 15 -11.64 5.07 7.90
N GLY A 16 -10.79 6.08 8.04
CA GLY A 16 -10.89 7.12 9.08
C GLY A 16 -10.29 6.69 10.42
N ALA A 17 -9.54 5.58 10.44
CA ALA A 17 -8.87 5.09 11.63
C ALA A 17 -7.44 5.62 11.69
N ARG A 18 -7.04 6.21 12.82
CA ARG A 18 -5.63 6.57 13.05
C ARG A 18 -4.83 5.32 13.38
N PRO A 19 -3.83 4.95 12.57
CA PRO A 19 -2.92 3.86 12.93
C PRO A 19 -2.14 4.20 14.21
N ILE A 20 -2.07 3.25 15.14
CA ILE A 20 -1.46 3.45 16.46
C ILE A 20 -0.41 2.41 16.81
N ALA A 21 -0.43 1.24 16.15
CA ALA A 21 0.50 0.15 16.42
C ALA A 21 0.65 -0.78 15.23
N LEU A 22 1.82 -1.39 15.13
CA LEU A 22 2.13 -2.49 14.22
C LEU A 22 2.41 -3.76 15.03
N LEU A 23 1.99 -4.88 14.50
CA LEU A 23 2.33 -6.22 14.97
C LEU A 23 2.69 -7.07 13.75
N ASN A 24 3.71 -7.90 13.85
CA ASN A 24 4.19 -8.66 12.71
C ASN A 24 4.35 -10.14 13.06
N SER A 25 3.99 -11.03 12.14
CA SER A 25 4.34 -12.44 12.22
C SER A 25 5.29 -12.75 11.06
N ILE A 26 6.55 -12.99 11.39
CA ILE A 26 7.63 -13.13 10.41
C ILE A 26 8.28 -14.50 10.51
N HIS A 27 8.42 -15.17 9.36
CA HIS A 27 8.87 -16.55 9.28
C HIS A 27 10.07 -16.64 8.34
N PHE A 28 11.14 -17.22 8.83
CA PHE A 28 12.41 -17.35 8.12
C PHE A 28 12.87 -18.80 8.06
N GLY A 29 13.77 -19.07 7.14
CA GLY A 29 14.46 -20.34 7.05
C GLY A 29 15.31 -20.65 8.29
N SER A 30 15.95 -21.82 8.27
CA SER A 30 16.88 -22.22 9.34
C SER A 30 17.90 -21.11 9.64
N PRO A 31 18.21 -20.81 10.90
CA PRO A 31 19.27 -19.84 11.26
C PRO A 31 20.64 -20.18 10.65
N LYS A 32 20.85 -21.44 10.27
CA LYS A 32 22.09 -21.90 9.63
C LYS A 32 22.10 -21.73 8.11
N HIS A 33 20.95 -21.43 7.51
CA HIS A 33 20.86 -21.22 6.07
C HIS A 33 21.51 -19.88 5.68
N SER A 34 22.29 -19.88 4.60
CA SER A 34 23.15 -18.75 4.20
C SER A 34 22.40 -17.43 3.99
N LYS A 35 21.17 -17.46 3.50
CA LYS A 35 20.35 -16.27 3.21
C LYS A 35 19.59 -15.73 4.42
N THR A 36 19.33 -16.55 5.45
CA THR A 36 18.42 -16.19 6.56
C THR A 36 18.82 -14.90 7.27
N LYS A 37 20.09 -14.72 7.58
CA LYS A 37 20.59 -13.51 8.27
C LYS A 37 20.36 -12.25 7.43
N SER A 38 20.65 -12.30 6.15
CA SER A 38 20.45 -11.16 5.23
C SER A 38 18.98 -10.80 5.07
N LEU A 39 18.13 -11.81 4.87
CA LEU A 39 16.68 -11.64 4.74
C LEU A 39 16.07 -11.09 6.03
N LEU A 40 16.45 -11.61 7.20
CA LEU A 40 16.00 -11.10 8.50
C LEU A 40 16.36 -9.62 8.67
N ASN A 41 17.61 -9.26 8.41
CA ASN A 41 18.05 -7.87 8.51
C ASN A 41 17.28 -6.95 7.56
N GLY A 42 17.06 -7.37 6.31
CA GLY A 42 16.30 -6.61 5.33
C GLY A 42 14.84 -6.40 5.73
N VAL A 43 14.19 -7.45 6.23
CA VAL A 43 12.79 -7.36 6.70
C VAL A 43 12.68 -6.44 7.91
N VAL A 44 13.53 -6.63 8.92
CA VAL A 44 13.50 -5.79 10.14
C VAL A 44 13.81 -4.33 9.82
N SER A 45 14.80 -4.08 8.97
CA SER A 45 15.13 -2.70 8.55
C SER A 45 14.00 -2.07 7.74
N GLY A 46 13.33 -2.82 6.87
CA GLY A 46 12.20 -2.32 6.10
C GLY A 46 10.99 -1.97 6.98
N ILE A 47 10.61 -2.86 7.89
CA ILE A 47 9.49 -2.61 8.82
C ILE A 47 9.83 -1.46 9.77
N GLY A 48 11.00 -1.50 10.39
CA GLY A 48 11.42 -0.49 11.36
C GLY A 48 11.62 0.89 10.74
N GLY A 49 12.25 0.95 9.56
CA GLY A 49 12.46 2.20 8.83
C GLY A 49 11.13 2.87 8.43
N TYR A 50 10.19 2.07 7.95
CA TYR A 50 8.86 2.59 7.60
C TYR A 50 8.10 3.09 8.83
N GLY A 51 8.02 2.26 9.88
CA GLY A 51 7.33 2.59 11.12
C GLY A 51 7.93 3.82 11.82
N ASN A 52 9.25 3.94 11.84
CA ASN A 52 9.94 5.11 12.41
C ASN A 52 9.61 6.40 11.66
N CYS A 53 9.61 6.37 10.33
CA CYS A 53 9.31 7.54 9.52
C CYS A 53 7.86 8.00 9.71
N ILE A 54 6.91 7.06 9.72
CA ILE A 54 5.49 7.37 9.95
C ILE A 54 5.20 7.70 11.42
N GLY A 55 6.02 7.23 12.35
CA GLY A 55 5.84 7.42 13.78
C GLY A 55 4.87 6.42 14.41
N ILE A 56 4.81 5.19 13.88
CA ILE A 56 3.94 4.11 14.40
C ILE A 56 4.82 2.98 14.90
N PRO A 57 4.78 2.67 16.22
CA PRO A 57 5.64 1.65 16.80
C PRO A 57 5.18 0.24 16.48
N THR A 58 6.14 -0.67 16.30
CA THR A 58 5.89 -2.12 16.41
C THR A 58 5.87 -2.50 17.89
N VAL A 59 4.73 -2.91 18.40
CA VAL A 59 4.52 -3.16 19.83
C VAL A 59 4.51 -4.63 20.22
N ALA A 60 4.28 -5.52 19.26
CA ALA A 60 4.28 -6.96 19.45
C ALA A 60 4.54 -7.70 18.14
N GLY A 61 4.60 -9.02 18.20
CA GLY A 61 4.74 -9.90 17.06
C GLY A 61 5.43 -11.21 17.43
N GLU A 62 5.69 -12.01 16.43
CA GLU A 62 6.43 -13.26 16.57
C GLU A 62 7.43 -13.43 15.43
N THR A 63 8.53 -14.12 15.73
CA THR A 63 9.51 -14.54 14.74
C THR A 63 9.70 -16.04 14.84
N LYS A 64 9.51 -16.74 13.73
CA LYS A 64 9.65 -18.19 13.65
C LYS A 64 10.71 -18.60 12.63
N PHE A 65 11.39 -19.69 12.93
CA PHE A 65 12.40 -20.28 12.05
C PHE A 65 12.02 -21.71 11.73
N ASN A 66 11.93 -22.05 10.44
CA ASN A 66 11.70 -23.40 9.97
C ASN A 66 12.33 -23.58 8.59
N GLU A 67 12.88 -24.76 8.34
CA GLU A 67 13.58 -25.07 7.08
C GLU A 67 12.69 -24.94 5.84
N THR A 68 11.37 -25.06 5.98
CA THR A 68 10.41 -24.84 4.89
C THR A 68 10.44 -23.41 4.33
N TYR A 69 10.98 -22.44 5.09
CA TYR A 69 11.13 -21.05 4.66
C TYR A 69 12.54 -20.68 4.19
N ASN A 70 13.43 -21.67 3.93
CA ASN A 70 14.82 -21.38 3.53
C ASN A 70 14.91 -20.55 2.25
N GLU A 71 14.07 -20.80 1.27
CA GLU A 71 14.09 -20.10 -0.01
C GLU A 71 12.95 -19.07 -0.15
N ASN A 72 11.89 -19.21 0.63
CA ASN A 72 10.72 -18.34 0.55
C ASN A 72 10.21 -17.96 1.94
N ILE A 73 10.63 -16.78 2.41
CA ILE A 73 10.20 -16.23 3.71
C ILE A 73 8.75 -15.77 3.67
N LEU A 74 8.11 -15.73 4.85
CA LEU A 74 6.76 -15.20 4.99
C LEU A 74 6.77 -14.01 5.95
N VAL A 75 6.24 -12.89 5.50
CA VAL A 75 6.10 -11.66 6.29
C VAL A 75 4.64 -11.25 6.32
N ASN A 76 4.03 -11.33 7.49
CA ASN A 76 2.70 -10.78 7.71
C ASN A 76 2.83 -9.49 8.53
N ALA A 77 2.43 -8.38 7.94
CA ALA A 77 2.30 -7.11 8.63
C ALA A 77 0.85 -6.92 9.08
N MET A 78 0.66 -6.52 10.33
CA MET A 78 -0.63 -6.18 10.90
C MET A 78 -0.58 -4.77 11.46
N ALA A 79 -1.57 -3.96 11.15
CA ALA A 79 -1.73 -2.63 11.71
C ALA A 79 -3.00 -2.53 12.55
N ILE A 80 -2.92 -1.79 13.64
CA ILE A 80 -4.08 -1.46 14.49
C ILE A 80 -4.34 0.03 14.36
N GLY A 81 -5.60 0.38 14.06
CA GLY A 81 -6.07 1.75 14.01
C GLY A 81 -7.17 2.02 15.03
N HIS A 82 -7.25 3.26 15.47
CA HIS A 82 -8.32 3.75 16.34
C HIS A 82 -9.26 4.65 15.55
N ALA A 83 -10.53 4.29 15.48
CA ALA A 83 -11.56 5.03 14.77
C ALA A 83 -12.73 5.41 15.68
N ASN A 84 -13.41 6.50 15.32
CA ASN A 84 -14.71 6.81 15.91
C ASN A 84 -15.78 5.99 15.18
N LYS A 85 -16.56 5.19 15.92
CA LYS A 85 -17.62 4.33 15.38
C LYS A 85 -18.64 5.06 14.49
N ASN A 86 -18.82 6.36 14.71
CA ASN A 86 -19.76 7.18 13.96
C ASN A 86 -19.11 7.88 12.75
N LYS A 87 -17.81 7.71 12.54
CA LYS A 87 -17.03 8.30 11.45
C LYS A 87 -16.16 7.24 10.78
N ILE A 88 -16.80 6.20 10.28
CA ILE A 88 -16.17 5.19 9.43
C ILE A 88 -16.41 5.57 7.97
N PHE A 89 -15.35 5.67 7.20
CA PHE A 89 -15.38 5.96 5.78
C PHE A 89 -15.39 4.67 4.98
N TYR A 90 -16.08 4.71 3.86
CA TYR A 90 -16.22 3.57 2.95
C TYR A 90 -15.80 3.95 1.54
N SER A 91 -15.28 3.00 0.81
CA SER A 91 -14.94 3.14 -0.60
C SER A 91 -16.17 3.03 -1.52
N LYS A 92 -17.24 3.74 -1.19
CA LYS A 92 -18.52 3.68 -1.92
C LYS A 92 -18.86 5.05 -2.48
N ALA A 93 -18.69 5.23 -3.79
CA ALA A 93 -19.04 6.47 -4.47
C ALA A 93 -20.53 6.80 -4.29
N LYS A 94 -20.84 8.07 -4.09
CA LYS A 94 -22.22 8.59 -3.94
C LYS A 94 -22.36 9.94 -4.64
N GLY A 95 -23.50 10.11 -5.32
CA GLY A 95 -23.86 11.35 -6.02
C GLY A 95 -23.27 11.42 -7.43
N VAL A 96 -24.09 11.86 -8.35
CA VAL A 96 -23.73 12.08 -9.77
C VAL A 96 -23.00 13.41 -9.88
N ASN A 97 -22.04 13.52 -10.81
CA ASN A 97 -21.23 14.72 -11.07
C ASN A 97 -20.43 15.24 -9.86
N LYS A 98 -20.05 14.35 -8.96
CA LYS A 98 -19.10 14.68 -7.87
C LYS A 98 -17.67 14.51 -8.36
N SER A 99 -16.81 15.41 -7.90
CA SER A 99 -15.38 15.38 -8.27
C SER A 99 -14.70 14.14 -7.70
N VAL A 100 -13.82 13.55 -8.52
CA VAL A 100 -12.84 12.56 -8.10
C VAL A 100 -11.51 13.27 -7.95
N VAL A 101 -10.88 13.11 -6.79
CA VAL A 101 -9.62 13.79 -6.49
C VAL A 101 -8.56 12.73 -6.24
N TYR A 102 -7.49 12.77 -7.01
CA TYR A 102 -6.28 11.98 -6.79
C TYR A 102 -5.40 12.71 -5.77
N VAL A 103 -5.01 12.04 -4.71
CA VAL A 103 -4.19 12.61 -3.63
C VAL A 103 -3.04 11.67 -3.30
N GLY A 104 -1.82 12.18 -3.28
CA GLY A 104 -0.63 11.40 -2.94
C GLY A 104 0.58 11.75 -3.79
N SER A 105 1.51 10.81 -3.90
CA SER A 105 2.71 10.95 -4.74
C SER A 105 2.36 10.97 -6.21
N LYS A 106 3.26 11.56 -7.01
CA LYS A 106 3.16 11.48 -8.47
C LYS A 106 3.32 10.04 -8.94
N THR A 107 2.51 9.65 -9.91
CA THR A 107 2.56 8.29 -10.48
C THR A 107 3.81 8.08 -11.35
N GLY A 108 4.32 6.86 -11.37
CA GLY A 108 5.47 6.43 -12.16
C GLY A 108 5.20 5.04 -12.76
N ARG A 109 6.19 4.43 -13.39
CA ARG A 109 6.07 3.08 -13.96
C ARG A 109 6.31 1.96 -12.95
N ASP A 110 6.69 2.29 -11.74
CA ASP A 110 6.84 1.34 -10.65
C ASP A 110 5.47 0.74 -10.24
N GLY A 111 5.49 -0.50 -9.79
CA GLY A 111 4.28 -1.21 -9.38
C GLY A 111 3.43 -1.80 -10.51
N ILE A 112 3.60 -1.38 -11.76
CA ILE A 112 2.88 -1.96 -12.90
C ILE A 112 3.15 -3.47 -12.96
N HIS A 113 2.08 -4.28 -12.92
CA HIS A 113 2.15 -5.74 -12.81
C HIS A 113 2.73 -6.28 -11.48
N GLY A 114 2.88 -5.45 -10.43
CA GLY A 114 3.38 -5.88 -9.13
C GLY A 114 2.58 -7.02 -8.51
N ALA A 115 1.27 -6.97 -8.58
CA ALA A 115 0.39 -8.05 -8.11
C ALA A 115 0.58 -9.36 -8.91
N SER A 116 0.75 -9.28 -10.22
CA SER A 116 1.02 -10.44 -11.07
C SER A 116 2.38 -11.06 -10.74
N MET A 117 3.39 -10.24 -10.48
CA MET A 117 4.70 -10.70 -10.05
C MET A 117 4.65 -11.38 -8.68
N ALA A 118 3.89 -10.83 -7.73
CA ALA A 118 3.74 -11.41 -6.40
C ALA A 118 3.03 -12.77 -6.41
N SER A 119 2.23 -13.05 -7.43
CA SER A 119 1.52 -14.32 -7.62
C SER A 119 2.28 -15.35 -8.48
N ALA A 120 3.41 -14.96 -9.07
CA ALA A 120 4.22 -15.83 -9.90
C ALA A 120 5.31 -16.55 -9.09
N GLU A 121 5.74 -17.72 -9.55
CA GLU A 121 6.94 -18.34 -9.03
C GLU A 121 8.18 -17.53 -9.45
N PHE A 122 9.10 -17.32 -8.51
CA PHE A 122 10.36 -16.64 -8.79
C PHE A 122 11.32 -17.60 -9.51
N ASP A 123 11.74 -17.22 -10.70
CA ASP A 123 12.74 -17.92 -11.52
C ASP A 123 14.04 -17.10 -11.62
N GLU A 124 15.04 -17.65 -12.32
CA GLU A 124 16.35 -17.00 -12.51
C GLU A 124 16.24 -15.67 -13.30
N ASN A 125 15.13 -15.44 -14.01
CA ASN A 125 14.86 -14.21 -14.77
C ASN A 125 14.10 -13.16 -13.96
N SER A 126 13.83 -13.43 -12.69
CA SER A 126 13.06 -12.50 -11.82
C SER A 126 13.79 -11.19 -11.53
N GLU A 127 15.12 -11.13 -11.75
CA GLU A 127 15.88 -9.89 -11.57
C GLU A 127 15.52 -8.80 -12.59
N ASP A 128 15.16 -9.17 -13.81
CA ASP A 128 14.73 -8.23 -14.85
C ASP A 128 13.34 -7.61 -14.55
N LYS A 129 12.59 -8.18 -13.60
CA LYS A 129 11.27 -7.72 -13.19
C LYS A 129 11.30 -6.75 -12.00
N LYS A 130 12.48 -6.38 -11.48
CA LYS A 130 12.64 -5.42 -10.37
C LYS A 130 11.91 -4.08 -10.57
N PRO A 131 11.81 -3.51 -11.78
CA PRO A 131 11.06 -2.27 -12.00
C PRO A 131 9.55 -2.37 -11.69
N THR A 132 9.01 -3.57 -11.55
CA THR A 132 7.58 -3.78 -11.25
C THR A 132 7.26 -3.67 -9.76
N VAL A 133 8.26 -3.54 -8.88
CA VAL A 133 8.06 -3.38 -7.45
C VAL A 133 7.71 -1.93 -7.12
N GLN A 134 6.63 -1.73 -6.39
CA GLN A 134 6.22 -0.42 -5.90
C GLN A 134 7.31 0.20 -5.00
N VAL A 135 7.60 1.47 -5.22
CA VAL A 135 8.50 2.26 -4.36
C VAL A 135 7.72 2.80 -3.16
N GLY A 136 8.06 2.34 -1.97
CA GLY A 136 7.47 2.85 -0.73
C GLY A 136 8.13 4.18 -0.31
N ASP A 137 7.32 5.22 -0.10
CA ASP A 137 7.75 6.52 0.43
C ASP A 137 7.02 6.80 1.76
N PRO A 138 7.62 6.39 2.90
CA PRO A 138 6.99 6.57 4.20
C PRO A 138 6.86 8.04 4.62
N PHE A 139 7.69 8.95 4.09
CA PHE A 139 7.58 10.37 4.41
C PHE A 139 6.35 10.99 3.74
N THR A 140 6.19 10.74 2.44
CA THR A 140 5.00 11.23 1.72
C THR A 140 3.73 10.57 2.25
N GLU A 141 3.77 9.28 2.59
CA GLU A 141 2.62 8.60 3.20
C GLU A 141 2.27 9.15 4.58
N LYS A 142 3.25 9.56 5.38
CA LYS A 142 2.99 10.27 6.64
C LYS A 142 2.22 11.57 6.42
N LEU A 143 2.63 12.37 5.45
CA LEU A 143 1.93 13.61 5.12
C LEU A 143 0.50 13.34 4.63
N LEU A 144 0.34 12.32 3.77
CA LEU A 144 -0.96 11.89 3.25
C LEU A 144 -1.89 11.43 4.37
N LEU A 145 -1.39 10.61 5.29
CA LEU A 145 -2.13 10.13 6.45
C LEU A 145 -2.68 11.29 7.30
N GLU A 146 -1.84 12.25 7.65
CA GLU A 146 -2.27 13.40 8.45
C GLU A 146 -3.28 14.27 7.70
N ALA A 147 -3.04 14.54 6.43
CA ALA A 147 -3.95 15.32 5.60
C ALA A 147 -5.32 14.64 5.44
N CYS A 148 -5.34 13.33 5.16
CA CYS A 148 -6.59 12.56 5.03
C CYS A 148 -7.38 12.56 6.34
N LEU A 149 -6.72 12.27 7.47
CA LEU A 149 -7.39 12.26 8.77
C LEU A 149 -7.89 13.66 9.19
N GLU A 150 -7.24 14.72 8.74
CA GLU A 150 -7.72 16.08 8.96
C GLU A 150 -8.96 16.39 8.12
N LEU A 151 -8.93 16.11 6.82
CA LEU A 151 -10.08 16.24 5.92
C LEU A 151 -11.29 15.42 6.38
N MET A 152 -11.07 14.29 7.02
CA MET A 152 -12.14 13.42 7.56
C MET A 152 -12.80 13.95 8.83
N LYS A 153 -12.33 15.06 9.40
CA LYS A 153 -12.97 15.68 10.59
C LYS A 153 -14.29 16.34 10.25
N ASP A 154 -14.45 16.79 9.02
CA ASP A 154 -15.69 17.38 8.51
C ASP A 154 -16.36 16.49 7.45
N ASP A 155 -17.38 16.99 6.78
CA ASP A 155 -18.16 16.28 5.79
C ASP A 155 -17.67 16.53 4.35
N SER A 156 -16.41 16.93 4.15
CA SER A 156 -15.85 17.23 2.83
C SER A 156 -15.61 15.99 1.97
N ILE A 157 -15.38 14.84 2.60
CA ILE A 157 -15.12 13.55 1.93
C ILE A 157 -16.39 12.70 1.94
N ILE A 158 -16.83 12.28 0.74
CA ILE A 158 -17.97 11.37 0.57
C ILE A 158 -17.55 9.90 0.62
N ALA A 159 -16.43 9.59 -0.04
CA ALA A 159 -15.84 8.26 -0.14
C ALA A 159 -14.35 8.40 -0.36
N ILE A 160 -13.59 7.39 0.04
CA ILE A 160 -12.15 7.33 -0.15
C ILE A 160 -11.73 5.89 -0.37
N GLN A 161 -10.75 5.69 -1.21
CA GLN A 161 -10.14 4.40 -1.52
C GLN A 161 -8.64 4.62 -1.67
N ASP A 162 -7.82 3.76 -1.09
CA ASP A 162 -6.41 3.73 -1.41
C ASP A 162 -6.15 3.11 -2.79
N MET A 163 -5.00 3.40 -3.35
CA MET A 163 -4.55 2.84 -4.62
C MET A 163 -3.52 1.75 -4.32
N GLY A 164 -3.99 0.51 -4.28
CA GLY A 164 -3.15 -0.67 -4.16
C GLY A 164 -2.90 -1.33 -5.52
N ALA A 165 -2.92 -2.66 -5.56
CA ALA A 165 -2.69 -3.43 -6.77
C ALA A 165 -3.58 -2.98 -7.94
N ALA A 166 -2.97 -2.81 -9.11
CA ALA A 166 -3.56 -2.21 -10.31
C ALA A 166 -4.03 -0.74 -10.12
N GLY A 167 -3.49 -0.06 -9.14
CA GLY A 167 -3.49 1.39 -8.96
C GLY A 167 -4.84 2.05 -9.16
N LEU A 168 -4.88 3.01 -10.08
CA LEU A 168 -6.07 3.79 -10.38
C LEU A 168 -7.21 2.94 -10.99
N THR A 169 -6.88 1.85 -11.69
CA THR A 169 -7.90 0.94 -12.27
C THR A 169 -8.72 0.29 -11.16
N SER A 170 -8.09 -0.38 -10.20
CA SER A 170 -8.80 -1.09 -9.14
C SER A 170 -9.57 -0.11 -8.25
N SER A 171 -8.93 0.96 -7.79
CA SER A 171 -9.54 1.93 -6.88
C SER A 171 -10.78 2.60 -7.48
N SER A 172 -10.69 3.06 -8.73
CA SER A 172 -11.81 3.75 -9.39
C SER A 172 -12.97 2.81 -9.67
N VAL A 173 -12.69 1.62 -10.21
CA VAL A 173 -13.73 0.62 -10.52
C VAL A 173 -14.42 0.11 -9.26
N GLU A 174 -13.68 -0.14 -8.20
CA GLU A 174 -14.26 -0.57 -6.92
C GLU A 174 -15.19 0.49 -6.32
N MET A 175 -14.75 1.75 -6.28
CA MET A 175 -15.58 2.84 -5.77
C MET A 175 -16.87 3.01 -6.59
N ALA A 176 -16.77 2.97 -7.91
CA ALA A 176 -17.90 3.08 -8.83
C ALA A 176 -18.85 1.88 -8.65
N SER A 177 -18.34 0.67 -8.67
CA SER A 177 -19.12 -0.57 -8.52
C SER A 177 -19.86 -0.62 -7.19
N LYS A 178 -19.18 -0.36 -6.07
CA LYS A 178 -19.80 -0.30 -4.73
C LYS A 178 -20.89 0.78 -4.65
N GLY A 179 -20.74 1.85 -5.42
CA GLY A 179 -21.70 2.95 -5.52
C GLY A 179 -22.84 2.72 -6.51
N SER A 180 -22.76 1.71 -7.37
CA SER A 180 -23.62 1.51 -8.54
C SER A 180 -23.66 2.76 -9.45
N LEU A 181 -22.48 3.34 -9.68
CA LEU A 181 -22.25 4.54 -10.48
C LEU A 181 -21.18 4.28 -11.54
N GLY A 182 -21.13 5.14 -12.55
CA GLY A 182 -19.97 5.26 -13.43
C GLY A 182 -18.92 6.19 -12.85
N ILE A 183 -17.71 6.13 -13.38
CA ILE A 183 -16.64 7.07 -13.07
C ILE A 183 -15.97 7.51 -14.38
N GLU A 184 -15.63 8.79 -14.49
CA GLU A 184 -14.91 9.37 -15.61
C GLU A 184 -13.59 9.92 -15.08
N LEU A 185 -12.48 9.56 -15.73
CA LEU A 185 -11.15 9.95 -15.35
C LEU A 185 -10.47 10.72 -16.48
N GLU A 186 -10.01 11.93 -16.19
CA GLU A 186 -9.20 12.73 -17.10
C GLU A 186 -7.71 12.42 -16.87
N LEU A 187 -7.17 11.43 -17.57
CA LEU A 187 -5.82 10.92 -17.34
C LEU A 187 -4.72 11.95 -17.63
N ASP A 188 -4.98 12.91 -18.50
CA ASP A 188 -4.05 14.02 -18.76
C ASP A 188 -3.80 14.89 -17.51
N LYS A 189 -4.66 14.80 -16.50
CA LYS A 189 -4.52 15.52 -15.22
C LYS A 189 -3.80 14.71 -14.14
N VAL A 190 -3.50 13.45 -14.39
CA VAL A 190 -2.77 12.62 -13.42
C VAL A 190 -1.32 13.11 -13.31
N PRO A 191 -0.85 13.48 -12.12
CA PRO A 191 0.50 13.96 -11.95
C PRO A 191 1.50 12.81 -12.08
N CYS A 192 2.35 12.86 -13.11
CA CYS A 192 3.36 11.86 -13.39
C CYS A 192 4.75 12.29 -12.93
N ARG A 193 5.55 11.35 -12.47
CA ARG A 193 6.98 11.49 -12.16
C ARG A 193 7.83 11.40 -13.42
N GLU A 194 7.38 10.58 -14.36
CA GLU A 194 8.08 10.23 -15.57
C GLU A 194 7.41 10.86 -16.79
N GLU A 195 8.24 11.19 -17.77
CA GLU A 195 7.74 11.75 -19.03
C GLU A 195 7.13 10.66 -19.92
N ASN A 196 6.20 11.07 -20.78
CA ASN A 196 5.59 10.23 -21.80
C ASN A 196 4.92 8.94 -21.26
N MET A 197 4.35 9.00 -20.07
CA MET A 197 3.52 7.91 -19.58
C MET A 197 2.24 7.78 -20.42
N THR A 198 1.94 6.55 -20.78
CA THR A 198 0.70 6.23 -21.52
C THR A 198 -0.50 6.15 -20.56
N PRO A 199 -1.74 6.34 -21.05
CA PRO A 199 -2.95 6.13 -20.23
C PRO A 199 -2.98 4.75 -19.56
N TYR A 200 -2.51 3.72 -20.26
CA TYR A 200 -2.42 2.36 -19.74
C TYR A 200 -1.49 2.27 -18.52
N GLU A 201 -0.30 2.87 -18.61
CA GLU A 201 0.65 2.91 -17.49
C GLU A 201 0.10 3.71 -16.30
N MET A 202 -0.54 4.86 -16.55
CA MET A 202 -1.16 5.68 -15.50
C MET A 202 -2.27 4.93 -14.76
N MET A 203 -3.03 4.10 -15.45
CA MET A 203 -4.14 3.33 -14.86
C MET A 203 -3.65 2.16 -14.01
N LEU A 204 -2.50 1.58 -14.32
CA LEU A 204 -1.97 0.37 -13.67
C LEU A 204 -0.85 0.63 -12.66
N SER A 205 -0.30 1.83 -12.63
CA SER A 205 0.75 2.21 -11.67
C SER A 205 0.19 2.25 -10.24
N GLU A 206 0.96 1.69 -9.33
CA GLU A 206 0.64 1.65 -7.89
C GLU A 206 1.30 2.80 -7.12
#